data_95ae821fe03a0d9fd6b76a99ae66cecb
#
_entry.id   95ae821fe03a0d9fd6b76a99ae66cecb
#
_cell.length_a   1.000
_cell.length_b   1.000
_cell.length_c   1.000
_cell.angle_alpha   90.00
_cell.angle_beta   90.00
_cell.angle_gamma   90.00
#
_symmetry.space_group_name_H-M   'P 1'
#
loop_
_entity.id
_entity.type
_entity.pdbx_description
1 polymer ?
#
loop_
_entity_poly.entity_id
_entity_poly.type
_entity_poly.pdbx_seq_one_letter_code
_entity_poly.pdbx_strand_id
1 'polypeptide(L)' 'MSFGMWRQKARLLDSIRLLAEGKSVTDTALDCGYSSLSAFIAAFKGTFGYTPGRM' A
#
# COMPACT_ATOMS: atom_id res chain seq x y z
N MET A 1 0.49 15.93 13.42
CA MET A 1 0.36 14.99 12.29
C MET A 1 0.82 15.68 11.02
N SER A 2 1.78 15.09 10.32
CA SER A 2 2.31 15.71 9.11
C SER A 2 1.45 15.36 7.88
N PHE A 3 1.46 16.25 6.90
CA PHE A 3 0.74 16.01 5.64
C PHE A 3 1.26 14.78 4.92
N GLY A 4 2.55 14.50 5.03
CA GLY A 4 3.15 13.34 4.39
C GLY A 4 2.57 12.02 4.90
N MET A 5 2.37 11.92 6.20
CA MET A 5 1.78 10.71 6.80
C MET A 5 0.33 10.52 6.37
N TRP A 6 -0.42 11.60 6.27
CA TRP A 6 -1.81 11.52 5.81
C TRP A 6 -1.90 11.01 4.38
N ARG A 7 -1.04 11.53 3.48
CA ARG A 7 -1.05 11.12 2.08
C ARG A 7 -0.66 9.65 1.94
N GLN A 8 0.35 9.21 2.70
CA GLN A 8 0.79 7.84 2.67
C GLN A 8 -0.32 6.90 3.13
N LYS A 9 -1.00 7.25 4.21
CA LYS A 9 -2.10 6.45 4.72
C LYS A 9 -3.24 6.36 3.71
N ALA A 10 -3.57 7.46 3.05
CA ALA A 10 -4.61 7.49 2.04
C ALA A 10 -4.27 6.58 0.86
N ARG A 11 -3.01 6.59 0.43
CA ARG A 11 -2.55 5.70 -0.65
C ARG A 11 -2.65 4.24 -0.25
N LEU A 12 -2.29 3.92 0.98
CA LEU A 12 -2.35 2.54 1.46
C LEU A 12 -3.79 2.06 1.60
N LEU A 13 -4.70 2.93 2.03
CA LEU A 13 -6.13 2.59 2.07
C LEU A 13 -6.67 2.32 0.67
N ASP A 14 -6.26 3.12 -0.31
CA ASP A 14 -6.66 2.91 -1.70
C ASP A 14 -6.09 1.59 -2.24
N SER A 15 -4.89 1.20 -1.79
CA SER A 15 -4.29 -0.06 -2.21
C SER A 15 -5.12 -1.26 -1.77
N ILE A 16 -5.76 -1.19 -0.61
CA ILE A 16 -6.64 -2.26 -0.15
C ILE A 16 -7.80 -2.45 -1.13
N ARG A 17 -8.37 -1.35 -1.60
CA ARG A 17 -9.44 -1.39 -2.58
C ARG A 17 -8.99 -2.04 -3.88
N LEU A 18 -7.80 -1.67 -4.37
CA LEU A 18 -7.25 -2.23 -5.60
C LEU A 18 -7.01 -3.73 -5.47
N LEU A 19 -6.46 -4.16 -4.33
CA LEU A 19 -6.23 -5.58 -4.09
C LEU A 19 -7.54 -6.35 -4.01
N ALA A 20 -8.56 -5.77 -3.41
CA ALA A 20 -9.88 -6.39 -3.33
C ALA A 20 -10.53 -6.53 -4.70
N GLU A 21 -10.17 -5.67 -5.66
CA GLU A 21 -10.66 -5.74 -7.03
C GLU A 21 -9.94 -6.81 -7.86
N GLY A 22 -8.95 -7.47 -7.27
CA GLY A 22 -8.21 -8.53 -7.94
C GLY A 22 -6.89 -8.08 -8.57
N LYS A 23 -6.45 -6.85 -8.31
CA LYS A 23 -5.20 -6.35 -8.83
C LYS A 23 -4.03 -7.00 -8.10
N SER A 24 -2.93 -7.26 -8.82
CA SER A 24 -1.76 -7.88 -8.20
C SER A 24 -1.09 -6.92 -7.22
N VAL A 25 -0.34 -7.47 -6.26
CA VAL A 25 0.39 -6.65 -5.29
C VAL A 25 1.40 -5.74 -5.99
N THR A 26 2.10 -6.27 -7.01
CA THR A 26 3.07 -5.50 -7.77
C THR A 26 2.41 -4.32 -8.48
N ASP A 27 1.30 -4.58 -9.20
CA ASP A 27 0.59 -3.53 -9.92
C ASP A 27 0.03 -2.48 -8.95
N THR A 28 -0.48 -2.94 -7.80
CA THR A 28 -1.00 -2.04 -6.78
C THR A 28 0.10 -1.12 -6.25
N ALA A 29 1.29 -1.66 -6.00
CA ALA A 29 2.42 -0.87 -5.52
C ALA A 29 2.78 0.23 -6.51
N LEU A 30 2.86 -0.10 -7.79
CA LEU A 30 3.18 0.87 -8.84
C LEU A 30 2.10 1.93 -8.97
N ASP A 31 0.84 1.54 -8.92
CA ASP A 31 -0.28 2.48 -8.99
C ASP A 31 -0.30 3.44 -7.81
N CYS A 32 0.14 2.99 -6.65
CA CYS A 32 0.21 3.83 -5.46
C CYS A 32 1.44 4.73 -5.43
N GLY A 33 2.30 4.64 -6.44
CA GLY A 33 3.46 5.52 -6.56
C GLY A 33 4.70 5.05 -5.84
N TYR A 34 4.76 3.78 -5.44
CA TYR A 34 5.95 3.23 -4.80
C TYR A 34 6.98 2.83 -5.86
N SER A 35 8.24 3.08 -5.57
CA SER A 35 9.33 2.78 -6.50
C SER A 35 9.67 1.29 -6.56
N SER A 36 9.28 0.52 -5.54
CA SER A 36 9.55 -0.91 -5.50
C SER A 36 8.47 -1.62 -4.70
N LEU A 37 8.31 -2.91 -4.96
CA LEU A 37 7.39 -3.76 -4.22
C LEU A 37 7.80 -3.82 -2.74
N SER A 38 9.08 -3.89 -2.45
CA SER A 38 9.58 -3.95 -1.07
C SER A 38 9.20 -2.71 -0.29
N ALA A 39 9.29 -1.53 -0.91
CA ALA A 39 8.91 -0.28 -0.27
C ALA A 39 7.42 -0.26 0.07
N PHE A 40 6.60 -0.73 -0.85
CA PHE A 40 5.15 -0.82 -0.63
C PHE A 40 4.82 -1.78 0.52
N ILE A 41 5.42 -2.97 0.51
CA ILE A 41 5.16 -3.98 1.54
C ILE A 41 5.59 -3.46 2.91
N ALA A 42 6.76 -2.80 3.00
CA ALA A 42 7.23 -2.24 4.26
C ALA A 42 6.28 -1.17 4.79
N ALA A 43 5.82 -0.27 3.92
CA ALA A 43 4.89 0.78 4.31
C ALA A 43 3.54 0.20 4.74
N PHE A 44 3.05 -0.80 4.02
CA PHE A 44 1.78 -1.45 4.33
C PHE A 44 1.85 -2.13 5.69
N LYS A 45 2.90 -2.90 5.92
CA LYS A 45 3.09 -3.60 7.19
C LYS A 45 3.22 -2.62 8.35
N GLY A 46 3.95 -1.52 8.15
CA GLY A 46 4.11 -0.50 9.19
C GLY A 46 2.81 0.19 9.55
N THR A 47 1.88 0.31 8.61
CA THR A 47 0.60 0.99 8.83
C THR A 47 -0.47 0.04 9.37
N PHE A 48 -0.56 -1.17 8.81
CA PHE A 48 -1.66 -2.09 9.11
C PHE A 48 -1.27 -3.26 9.99
N GLY A 49 0.03 -3.51 10.18
CA GLY A 49 0.52 -4.59 11.03
C GLY A 49 0.59 -5.95 10.35
N TYR A 50 0.26 -6.05 9.06
CA TYR A 50 0.37 -7.29 8.29
C TYR A 50 0.74 -6.96 6.84
N THR A 51 1.22 -7.96 6.10
CA THR A 51 1.62 -7.76 4.72
C THR A 51 0.43 -7.92 3.77
N PRO A 52 0.43 -7.24 2.60
CA PRO A 52 -0.69 -7.32 1.68
C PRO A 52 -0.91 -8.72 1.10
N GLY A 53 0.12 -9.55 1.07
CA GLY A 53 0.00 -10.91 0.56
C GLY A 53 -0.79 -11.85 1.45
N ARG A 54 -1.18 -11.41 2.64
CA ARG A 54 -1.93 -12.23 3.58
C ARG A 54 -3.41 -11.91 3.66
N MET A 55 -3.86 -11.06 2.77
CA MET A 55 -5.28 -10.70 2.73
C MET A 55 -6.13 -11.79 2.07
#